data_4cccf583452ca820e48840b58d747646
#
_entry.id   4cccf583452ca820e48840b58d747646
#
_cell.length_a   1.000
_cell.length_b   1.000
_cell.length_c   1.000
_cell.angle_alpha   90.00
_cell.angle_beta   90.00
_cell.angle_gamma   90.00
#
_symmetry.space_group_name_H-M   'P 1'
#
loop_
_entity.id
_entity.type
_entity.pdbx_description
1 polymer ?
#
loop_
_entity_poly.entity_id
_entity_poly.type
_entity_poly.pdbx_seq_one_letter_code
_entity_poly.pdbx_strand_id
1 'polypeptide(L)'
;MPSLRIEPGKLSGRIFIQPSKSMAHRLVLCALLAEGASEIDNIVLSDDIKATLGACESLGASVRIEDSTVFSGRKRVIITSKGQIRVVKPVIDCFESGTTARFIIPVSRLCADPVTLTGRGRLVTRPFDIYKSLLPGKGVNYTDEGGKMPIGLEGRLMPGDYDIRGDVSSQFISGLLMALPFLDEDSRIRITGPLESRPYVKMTIDTLKRFGITIEHSEDCSMFRISGRQKAAACSLAVEGDWSQAAFFCVLGAISGEVSIDGLNRDSLQGDRIILDIVRSMGARTVWNNGTLEISPGTLNSICVDASQCPDLVPAVAVAAALCPGESVIKNAQRLRLKESDRLSAVCSELNKLGARVEENRDGLVIHGVEHFTGAGVDGWNDHRIVMALAIASSRSTGPVEISGFEAVSKSYPEFWQDFRLLGGRIYEQHMG
;
A
#
# COMPACT_ATOMS: atom_id res chain seq x y z
N MET A 1 5.70 -8.87 -25.86
CA MET A 1 5.31 -9.17 -24.46
C MET A 1 3.81 -9.41 -24.43
N PRO A 2 3.28 -10.28 -23.58
CA PRO A 2 1.84 -10.46 -23.49
C PRO A 2 1.16 -9.14 -23.13
N SER A 3 -0.01 -8.91 -23.68
CA SER A 3 -0.84 -7.75 -23.37
C SER A 3 -2.27 -8.20 -23.06
N LEU A 4 -2.99 -7.37 -22.29
CA LEU A 4 -4.38 -7.57 -21.99
C LEU A 4 -5.21 -6.53 -22.73
N ARG A 5 -6.07 -6.99 -23.63
CA ARG A 5 -7.01 -6.14 -24.35
C ARG A 5 -8.32 -6.03 -23.58
N ILE A 6 -8.76 -4.82 -23.34
CA ILE A 6 -10.01 -4.49 -22.65
C ILE A 6 -10.94 -3.80 -23.65
N GLU A 7 -12.13 -4.36 -23.86
CA GLU A 7 -13.15 -3.74 -24.69
C GLU A 7 -13.89 -2.65 -23.90
N PRO A 8 -14.18 -1.51 -24.52
CA PRO A 8 -14.94 -0.44 -23.86
C PRO A 8 -16.34 -0.90 -23.47
N GLY A 9 -16.86 -0.35 -22.39
CA GLY A 9 -18.22 -0.64 -21.95
C GLY A 9 -18.53 -0.11 -20.57
N LYS A 10 -19.80 0.15 -20.31
CA LYS A 10 -20.28 0.55 -19.01
C LYS A 10 -20.09 -0.62 -18.03
N LEU A 11 -19.43 -0.33 -16.90
CA LEU A 11 -19.20 -1.30 -15.82
C LEU A 11 -20.08 -0.96 -14.63
N SER A 12 -20.72 -1.98 -14.05
CA SER A 12 -21.57 -1.86 -12.87
C SER A 12 -21.74 -3.21 -12.20
N GLY A 13 -22.08 -3.23 -10.93
CA GLY A 13 -22.32 -4.46 -10.21
C GLY A 13 -21.78 -4.44 -8.78
N ARG A 14 -21.53 -5.62 -8.22
CA ARG A 14 -21.16 -5.79 -6.82
C ARG A 14 -19.89 -6.63 -6.69
N ILE A 15 -18.99 -6.20 -5.82
CA ILE A 15 -17.76 -6.92 -5.47
C ILE A 15 -17.60 -7.00 -3.96
N PHE A 16 -16.85 -8.00 -3.51
CA PHE A 16 -16.34 -8.06 -2.14
C PHE A 16 -14.86 -7.69 -2.18
N ILE A 17 -14.52 -6.51 -1.63
CA ILE A 17 -13.15 -5.98 -1.73
C ILE A 17 -12.14 -6.89 -1.04
N GLN A 18 -10.95 -7.00 -1.62
CA GLN A 18 -9.88 -7.73 -0.97
C GLN A 18 -9.42 -7.07 0.34
N PRO A 19 -8.81 -7.85 1.25
CA PRO A 19 -8.26 -7.35 2.51
C PRO A 19 -7.09 -6.39 2.29
N SER A 20 -6.95 -5.44 3.23
CA SER A 20 -5.91 -4.41 3.18
C SER A 20 -4.51 -5.00 3.31
N LYS A 21 -3.74 -4.88 2.22
CA LYS A 21 -2.32 -5.26 2.20
C LYS A 21 -1.55 -4.53 3.31
N SER A 22 -1.76 -3.24 3.47
CA SER A 22 -1.08 -2.41 4.46
C SER A 22 -1.39 -2.81 5.90
N MET A 23 -2.61 -3.25 6.18
CA MET A 23 -2.99 -3.80 7.49
C MET A 23 -2.39 -5.20 7.68
N ALA A 24 -2.47 -6.06 6.66
CA ALA A 24 -1.95 -7.42 6.71
C ALA A 24 -0.46 -7.47 7.07
N HIS A 25 0.38 -6.64 6.43
CA HIS A 25 1.81 -6.52 6.80
C HIS A 25 2.00 -6.24 8.29
N ARG A 26 1.22 -5.30 8.84
CA ARG A 26 1.31 -4.89 10.23
C ARG A 26 0.90 -6.00 11.18
N LEU A 27 -0.23 -6.64 10.93
CA LEU A 27 -0.74 -7.74 11.73
C LEU A 27 0.24 -8.93 11.73
N VAL A 28 0.78 -9.30 10.57
CA VAL A 28 1.76 -10.38 10.42
C VAL A 28 3.04 -10.09 11.22
N LEU A 29 3.56 -8.86 11.14
CA LEU A 29 4.76 -8.50 11.88
C LEU A 29 4.53 -8.35 13.38
N CYS A 30 3.37 -7.84 13.80
CA CYS A 30 3.01 -7.84 15.23
C CYS A 30 2.85 -9.28 15.76
N ALA A 31 2.33 -10.21 14.94
CA ALA A 31 2.25 -11.63 15.31
C ALA A 31 3.63 -12.29 15.44
N LEU A 32 4.62 -11.90 14.63
CA LEU A 32 6.03 -12.31 14.82
C LEU A 32 6.58 -11.86 16.18
N LEU A 33 6.22 -10.64 16.61
CA LEU A 33 6.70 -10.02 17.85
C LEU A 33 5.91 -10.48 19.09
N ALA A 34 4.76 -11.14 18.92
CA ALA A 34 3.92 -11.63 20.00
C ALA A 34 4.32 -13.03 20.46
N GLU A 35 4.24 -13.28 21.77
CA GLU A 35 4.44 -14.62 22.32
C GLU A 35 3.17 -15.46 22.16
N GLY A 36 3.31 -16.65 21.56
CA GLY A 36 2.20 -17.58 21.31
C GLY A 36 1.83 -17.73 19.85
N ALA A 37 0.62 -18.22 19.60
CA ALA A 37 0.07 -18.41 18.27
C ALA A 37 -0.97 -17.31 17.96
N SER A 38 -0.69 -16.46 17.00
CA SER A 38 -1.64 -15.45 16.49
C SER A 38 -2.31 -15.96 15.23
N GLU A 39 -3.61 -15.73 15.10
CA GLU A 39 -4.39 -16.08 13.91
C GLU A 39 -4.79 -14.80 13.17
N ILE A 40 -4.35 -14.68 11.93
CA ILE A 40 -4.70 -13.54 11.06
C ILE A 40 -5.56 -14.08 9.91
N ASP A 41 -6.85 -13.80 9.96
CA ASP A 41 -7.81 -14.24 8.95
C ASP A 41 -8.04 -13.17 7.87
N ASN A 42 -8.74 -13.53 6.80
CA ASN A 42 -9.00 -12.68 5.64
C ASN A 42 -7.70 -12.16 5.00
N ILE A 43 -6.80 -13.06 4.63
CA ILE A 43 -5.53 -12.71 3.93
C ILE A 43 -5.58 -13.14 2.47
N VAL A 44 -5.08 -12.29 1.59
CA VAL A 44 -4.72 -12.62 0.20
C VAL A 44 -3.20 -12.74 0.12
N LEU A 45 -2.72 -13.85 -0.43
CA LEU A 45 -1.29 -14.13 -0.59
C LEU A 45 -0.71 -13.41 -1.82
N SER A 46 -0.72 -12.08 -1.79
CA SER A 46 0.02 -11.28 -2.77
C SER A 46 1.54 -11.49 -2.60
N ASP A 47 2.33 -11.14 -3.61
CA ASP A 47 3.78 -11.33 -3.54
C ASP A 47 4.41 -10.55 -2.38
N ASP A 48 3.91 -9.35 -2.11
CA ASP A 48 4.36 -8.55 -0.97
C ASP A 48 4.08 -9.25 0.38
N ILE A 49 2.91 -9.87 0.54
CA ILE A 49 2.57 -10.61 1.78
C ILE A 49 3.40 -11.88 1.90
N LYS A 50 3.63 -12.62 0.81
CA LYS A 50 4.54 -13.77 0.82
C LYS A 50 5.95 -13.39 1.28
N ALA A 51 6.47 -12.24 0.81
CA ALA A 51 7.77 -11.72 1.25
C ALA A 51 7.80 -11.46 2.77
N THR A 52 6.72 -10.88 3.34
CA THR A 52 6.64 -10.63 4.80
C THR A 52 6.54 -11.92 5.60
N LEU A 53 5.76 -12.89 5.14
CA LEU A 53 5.67 -14.21 5.80
C LEU A 53 7.01 -14.95 5.78
N GLY A 54 7.71 -14.95 4.65
CA GLY A 54 9.07 -15.51 4.54
C GLY A 54 10.08 -14.80 5.43
N ALA A 55 9.95 -13.47 5.62
CA ALA A 55 10.75 -12.71 6.57
C ALA A 55 10.46 -13.12 8.02
N CYS A 56 9.20 -13.38 8.38
CA CYS A 56 8.83 -13.88 9.71
C CYS A 56 9.45 -15.25 9.99
N GLU A 57 9.42 -16.18 9.03
CA GLU A 57 10.09 -17.47 9.14
C GLU A 57 11.60 -17.32 9.30
N SER A 58 12.22 -16.41 8.53
CA SER A 58 13.65 -16.13 8.61
C SER A 58 14.05 -15.57 9.97
N LEU A 59 13.14 -14.90 10.66
CA LEU A 59 13.32 -14.32 12.00
C LEU A 59 12.78 -15.20 13.13
N GLY A 60 12.45 -16.47 12.85
CA GLY A 60 12.23 -17.50 13.85
C GLY A 60 10.78 -17.81 14.20
N ALA A 61 9.81 -17.26 13.50
CA ALA A 61 8.43 -17.69 13.62
C ALA A 61 8.13 -18.95 12.78
N SER A 62 7.13 -19.72 13.21
CA SER A 62 6.51 -20.76 12.38
C SER A 62 5.26 -20.16 11.72
N VAL A 63 5.13 -20.33 10.42
CA VAL A 63 4.00 -19.83 9.63
C VAL A 63 3.23 -21.00 9.06
N ARG A 64 1.92 -21.07 9.32
CA ARG A 64 1.01 -22.04 8.75
C ARG A 64 -0.12 -21.31 8.03
N ILE A 65 -0.40 -21.72 6.80
CA ILE A 65 -1.41 -21.11 5.94
C ILE A 65 -2.52 -22.10 5.70
N GLU A 66 -3.75 -21.70 5.96
CA GLU A 66 -4.96 -22.49 5.79
C GLU A 66 -5.99 -21.70 4.99
N ASP A 67 -7.02 -22.39 4.49
CA ASP A 67 -8.19 -21.70 3.95
C ASP A 67 -9.00 -21.09 5.07
N SER A 68 -9.47 -19.85 4.86
CA SER A 68 -10.40 -19.22 5.82
C SER A 68 -11.73 -19.98 5.83
N THR A 69 -12.25 -20.23 7.02
CA THR A 69 -13.59 -20.80 7.21
C THR A 69 -14.68 -19.73 7.23
N VAL A 70 -14.29 -18.46 7.31
CA VAL A 70 -15.21 -17.31 7.42
C VAL A 70 -15.28 -16.54 6.10
N PHE A 71 -14.15 -16.36 5.45
CA PHE A 71 -14.01 -15.57 4.21
C PHE A 71 -13.72 -16.49 3.03
N SER A 72 -14.72 -16.74 2.19
CA SER A 72 -14.57 -17.60 1.00
C SER A 72 -13.44 -17.11 0.07
N GLY A 73 -12.61 -18.04 -0.39
CA GLY A 73 -11.48 -17.73 -1.28
C GLY A 73 -10.29 -17.02 -0.61
N ARG A 74 -10.37 -16.74 0.71
CA ARG A 74 -9.30 -16.10 1.49
C ARG A 74 -8.50 -17.10 2.30
N LYS A 75 -7.35 -16.65 2.81
CA LYS A 75 -6.50 -17.47 3.68
C LYS A 75 -6.53 -16.97 5.11
N ARG A 76 -6.34 -17.92 6.03
CA ARG A 76 -6.02 -17.70 7.43
C ARG A 76 -4.56 -18.06 7.63
N VAL A 77 -3.79 -17.16 8.24
CA VAL A 77 -2.38 -17.38 8.55
C VAL A 77 -2.22 -17.47 10.05
N ILE A 78 -1.60 -18.56 10.50
CA ILE A 78 -1.28 -18.80 11.90
C ILE A 78 0.22 -18.62 12.07
N ILE A 79 0.61 -17.64 12.89
CA ILE A 79 2.00 -17.30 13.17
C ILE A 79 2.28 -17.64 14.62
N THR A 80 3.16 -18.63 14.83
CA THR A 80 3.59 -19.03 16.18
C THR A 80 5.01 -18.51 16.42
N SER A 81 5.16 -17.68 17.44
CA SER A 81 6.41 -17.05 17.82
C SER A 81 6.66 -17.14 19.33
N LYS A 82 7.91 -16.99 19.73
CA LYS A 82 8.33 -16.85 21.14
C LYS A 82 8.38 -15.39 21.59
N GLY A 83 7.92 -14.44 20.77
CA GLY A 83 8.03 -13.01 21.04
C GLY A 83 9.48 -12.47 21.03
N GLN A 84 10.41 -13.28 20.57
CA GLN A 84 11.85 -12.96 20.49
C GLN A 84 12.35 -13.21 19.07
N ILE A 85 13.05 -12.25 18.52
CA ILE A 85 13.66 -12.38 17.20
C ILE A 85 14.89 -13.26 17.29
N ARG A 86 14.94 -14.29 16.44
CA ARG A 86 16.07 -15.19 16.24
C ARG A 86 16.28 -15.38 14.74
N VAL A 87 17.46 -15.08 14.28
CA VAL A 87 17.79 -15.30 12.86
C VAL A 87 17.98 -16.80 12.61
N VAL A 88 17.10 -17.36 11.82
CA VAL A 88 17.13 -18.76 11.33
C VAL A 88 17.72 -18.81 9.93
N LYS A 89 17.34 -17.83 9.09
CA LYS A 89 17.90 -17.66 7.74
C LYS A 89 18.46 -16.23 7.65
N PRO A 90 19.77 -16.07 7.43
CA PRO A 90 20.39 -14.74 7.45
C PRO A 90 20.09 -13.91 6.20
N VAL A 91 19.63 -14.52 5.10
CA VAL A 91 19.24 -13.82 3.88
C VAL A 91 17.71 -13.75 3.82
N ILE A 92 17.18 -12.54 3.76
CA ILE A 92 15.75 -12.25 3.69
C ILE A 92 15.45 -11.62 2.33
N ASP A 93 14.73 -12.34 1.47
CA ASP A 93 14.28 -11.83 0.19
C ASP A 93 12.98 -11.03 0.37
N CYS A 94 13.06 -9.73 0.19
CA CYS A 94 11.92 -8.82 0.26
C CYS A 94 11.11 -8.75 -1.06
N PHE A 95 11.47 -9.52 -2.08
CA PHE A 95 10.89 -9.45 -3.44
C PHE A 95 10.93 -8.00 -3.96
N GLU A 96 9.76 -7.44 -4.30
CA GLU A 96 9.63 -6.01 -4.63
C GLU A 96 8.97 -5.19 -3.51
N SER A 97 8.74 -5.79 -2.32
CA SER A 97 8.01 -5.20 -1.21
C SER A 97 8.84 -4.18 -0.42
N GLY A 98 8.64 -2.91 -0.70
CA GLY A 98 9.24 -1.83 0.10
C GLY A 98 8.72 -1.78 1.54
N THR A 99 7.51 -2.26 1.79
CA THR A 99 6.94 -2.35 3.15
C THR A 99 7.67 -3.40 3.96
N THR A 100 7.84 -4.62 3.41
CA THR A 100 8.61 -5.69 4.06
C THR A 100 10.01 -5.21 4.42
N ALA A 101 10.75 -4.66 3.44
CA ALA A 101 12.12 -4.21 3.67
C ALA A 101 12.21 -3.15 4.77
N ARG A 102 11.36 -2.10 4.71
CA ARG A 102 11.43 -0.99 5.69
C ARG A 102 11.00 -1.38 7.09
N PHE A 103 10.08 -2.34 7.23
CA PHE A 103 9.66 -2.82 8.55
C PHE A 103 10.65 -3.81 9.14
N ILE A 104 11.19 -4.72 8.33
CA ILE A 104 12.11 -5.76 8.78
C ILE A 104 13.48 -5.18 9.20
N ILE A 105 13.95 -4.11 8.58
CA ILE A 105 15.23 -3.48 8.96
C ILE A 105 15.31 -3.25 10.47
N PRO A 106 14.47 -2.44 11.13
CA PRO A 106 14.56 -2.24 12.57
C PRO A 106 14.11 -3.46 13.38
N VAL A 107 13.11 -4.22 12.94
CA VAL A 107 12.62 -5.41 13.65
C VAL A 107 13.68 -6.49 13.74
N SER A 108 14.44 -6.75 12.67
CA SER A 108 15.54 -7.71 12.69
C SER A 108 16.66 -7.32 13.64
N ARG A 109 16.76 -6.05 14.02
CA ARG A 109 17.79 -5.54 14.95
C ARG A 109 17.40 -5.63 16.42
N LEU A 110 16.33 -6.32 16.73
CA LEU A 110 16.03 -6.76 18.11
C LEU A 110 16.96 -7.89 18.57
N CYS A 111 17.69 -8.53 17.66
CA CYS A 111 18.83 -9.42 17.94
C CYS A 111 20.10 -8.87 17.28
N ALA A 112 21.26 -9.39 17.69
CA ALA A 112 22.57 -8.96 17.18
C ALA A 112 23.02 -9.71 15.92
N ASP A 113 22.41 -10.85 15.62
CA ASP A 113 22.82 -11.73 14.53
C ASP A 113 22.79 -11.03 13.16
N PRO A 114 23.76 -11.29 12.27
CA PRO A 114 23.82 -10.64 10.98
C PRO A 114 22.64 -11.05 10.09
N VAL A 115 22.10 -10.08 9.32
CA VAL A 115 21.03 -10.26 8.35
C VAL A 115 21.38 -9.51 7.07
N THR A 116 21.12 -10.15 5.93
CA THR A 116 21.20 -9.51 4.60
C THR A 116 19.82 -9.45 3.97
N LEU A 117 19.35 -8.24 3.70
CA LEU A 117 18.11 -8.05 2.94
C LEU A 117 18.44 -7.97 1.45
N THR A 118 17.72 -8.76 0.68
CA THR A 118 17.75 -8.73 -0.78
C THR A 118 16.39 -8.31 -1.32
N GLY A 119 16.37 -7.95 -2.59
CA GLY A 119 15.15 -7.58 -3.30
C GLY A 119 15.35 -7.70 -4.78
N ARG A 120 14.30 -7.43 -5.54
CA ARG A 120 14.32 -7.46 -7.00
C ARG A 120 13.55 -6.28 -7.59
N GLY A 121 13.61 -6.15 -8.92
CA GLY A 121 12.95 -5.06 -9.61
C GLY A 121 13.37 -3.69 -9.08
N ARG A 122 12.43 -2.77 -9.02
CA ARG A 122 12.72 -1.39 -8.60
C ARG A 122 13.05 -1.26 -7.10
N LEU A 123 12.73 -2.23 -6.27
CA LEU A 123 13.08 -2.19 -4.83
C LEU A 123 14.58 -2.04 -4.62
N VAL A 124 15.40 -2.66 -5.47
CA VAL A 124 16.87 -2.61 -5.37
C VAL A 124 17.41 -1.17 -5.38
N THR A 125 16.76 -0.27 -6.10
CA THR A 125 17.18 1.13 -6.27
C THR A 125 16.38 2.13 -5.44
N ARG A 126 15.39 1.68 -4.65
CA ARG A 126 14.61 2.58 -3.77
C ARG A 126 15.49 3.08 -2.62
N PRO A 127 15.30 4.34 -2.18
CA PRO A 127 16.14 4.91 -1.13
C PRO A 127 15.89 4.28 0.23
N PHE A 128 16.99 3.98 0.94
CA PHE A 128 17.03 3.57 2.34
C PHE A 128 17.91 4.52 3.19
N ASP A 129 18.24 5.69 2.66
CA ASP A 129 19.15 6.66 3.27
C ASP A 129 18.75 7.08 4.69
N ILE A 130 17.45 7.06 5.00
CA ILE A 130 16.93 7.32 6.35
C ILE A 130 17.56 6.33 7.35
N TYR A 131 17.52 5.04 7.06
CA TYR A 131 18.10 4.04 7.95
C TYR A 131 19.62 4.01 7.86
N LYS A 132 20.19 4.23 6.66
CA LYS A 132 21.63 4.31 6.47
C LYS A 132 22.29 5.41 7.33
N SER A 133 21.62 6.54 7.49
CA SER A 133 22.11 7.65 8.32
C SER A 133 21.78 7.47 9.81
N LEU A 134 20.64 6.84 10.13
CA LEU A 134 20.14 6.75 11.50
C LEU A 134 20.76 5.58 12.30
N LEU A 135 20.80 4.39 11.70
CA LEU A 135 21.09 3.15 12.41
C LEU A 135 22.54 3.00 12.93
N PRO A 136 23.59 3.50 12.23
CA PRO A 136 24.95 3.43 12.77
C PRO A 136 25.10 4.12 14.13
N GLY A 137 24.43 5.26 14.34
CA GLY A 137 24.38 5.95 15.64
C GLY A 137 23.54 5.25 16.71
N LYS A 138 22.93 4.10 16.36
CA LYS A 138 22.02 3.32 17.21
C LYS A 138 22.46 1.86 17.38
N GLY A 139 23.76 1.59 17.30
CA GLY A 139 24.35 0.28 17.55
C GLY A 139 24.23 -0.73 16.40
N VAL A 140 23.84 -0.29 15.23
CA VAL A 140 23.67 -1.16 14.06
C VAL A 140 24.72 -0.82 13.00
N ASN A 141 25.53 -1.80 12.62
CA ASN A 141 26.38 -1.71 11.44
C ASN A 141 25.50 -1.90 10.19
N TYR A 142 25.46 -0.87 9.32
CA TYR A 142 24.68 -0.85 8.10
C TYR A 142 25.61 -0.80 6.90
N THR A 143 25.47 -1.74 5.98
CA THR A 143 26.22 -1.79 4.72
C THR A 143 25.27 -1.90 3.53
N ASP A 144 25.64 -1.32 2.39
CA ASP A 144 24.89 -1.42 1.13
C ASP A 144 25.85 -1.34 -0.06
N GLU A 145 25.34 -1.59 -1.26
CA GLU A 145 26.06 -1.45 -2.51
C GLU A 145 25.74 -0.10 -3.17
N GLY A 146 26.42 0.97 -2.73
CA GLY A 146 26.25 2.31 -3.32
C GLY A 146 24.83 2.89 -3.12
N GLY A 147 24.22 2.67 -1.95
CA GLY A 147 22.85 3.09 -1.63
C GLY A 147 21.76 2.15 -2.13
N LYS A 148 22.13 0.96 -2.61
CA LYS A 148 21.23 -0.05 -3.18
C LYS A 148 21.27 -1.34 -2.37
N MET A 149 20.29 -2.21 -2.60
CA MET A 149 20.33 -3.60 -2.10
C MET A 149 21.41 -4.41 -2.84
N PRO A 150 22.00 -5.44 -2.18
CA PRO A 150 21.64 -5.93 -0.85
C PRO A 150 22.05 -5.00 0.29
N ILE A 151 21.28 -5.07 1.41
CA ILE A 151 21.54 -4.32 2.64
C ILE A 151 21.99 -5.31 3.71
N GLY A 152 23.22 -5.14 4.19
CA GLY A 152 23.76 -5.90 5.32
C GLY A 152 23.53 -5.16 6.64
N LEU A 153 23.08 -5.89 7.65
CA LEU A 153 22.76 -5.37 8.98
C LEU A 153 23.38 -6.28 10.06
N GLU A 154 24.08 -5.70 11.00
CA GLU A 154 24.68 -6.41 12.14
C GLU A 154 24.60 -5.53 13.39
N GLY A 155 24.57 -6.14 14.58
CA GLY A 155 24.42 -5.43 15.84
C GLY A 155 22.97 -5.26 16.25
N ARG A 156 22.75 -4.80 17.48
CA ARG A 156 21.44 -4.66 18.11
C ARG A 156 21.04 -3.19 18.18
N LEU A 157 19.79 -2.90 17.88
CA LEU A 157 19.22 -1.56 18.00
C LEU A 157 19.26 -1.10 19.47
N MET A 158 19.73 0.11 19.71
CA MET A 158 19.84 0.71 21.04
C MET A 158 18.65 1.63 21.31
N PRO A 159 18.17 1.70 22.58
CA PRO A 159 17.15 2.66 22.97
C PRO A 159 17.64 4.11 22.89
N GLY A 160 16.75 5.08 23.10
CA GLY A 160 17.06 6.51 23.15
C GLY A 160 16.31 7.37 22.13
N ASP A 161 16.89 8.51 21.76
CA ASP A 161 16.24 9.51 20.92
C ASP A 161 16.51 9.24 19.42
N TYR A 162 15.46 9.29 18.61
CA TYR A 162 15.46 9.06 17.17
C TYR A 162 14.87 10.29 16.45
N ASP A 163 15.69 11.05 15.76
CA ASP A 163 15.26 12.14 14.89
C ASP A 163 15.10 11.58 13.46
N ILE A 164 13.89 11.66 12.91
CA ILE A 164 13.59 11.08 11.61
C ILE A 164 12.74 12.02 10.75
N ARG A 165 13.09 12.13 9.47
CA ARG A 165 12.33 12.91 8.49
C ARG A 165 10.96 12.29 8.23
N GLY A 166 9.91 13.12 8.28
CA GLY A 166 8.53 12.70 8.02
C GLY A 166 8.09 12.75 6.55
N ASP A 167 8.86 13.40 5.69
CA ASP A 167 8.51 13.73 4.31
C ASP A 167 8.99 12.70 3.26
N VAL A 168 9.65 11.61 3.68
CA VAL A 168 10.15 10.57 2.76
C VAL A 168 9.19 9.39 2.66
N SER A 169 8.93 8.72 3.79
CA SER A 169 7.97 7.63 3.87
C SER A 169 7.61 7.31 5.32
N SER A 170 6.31 7.23 5.61
CA SER A 170 5.78 6.78 6.91
C SER A 170 6.21 5.36 7.30
N GLN A 171 6.69 4.55 6.34
CA GLN A 171 7.13 3.18 6.60
C GLN A 171 8.40 3.13 7.46
N PHE A 172 9.30 4.12 7.36
CA PHE A 172 10.47 4.20 8.22
C PHE A 172 10.08 4.41 9.69
N ILE A 173 9.13 5.31 9.93
CA ILE A 173 8.58 5.58 11.27
C ILE A 173 7.86 4.34 11.80
N SER A 174 7.00 3.72 10.97
CA SER A 174 6.25 2.52 11.34
C SER A 174 7.17 1.35 11.71
N GLY A 175 8.28 1.16 10.98
CA GLY A 175 9.27 0.13 11.30
C GLY A 175 9.91 0.36 12.66
N LEU A 176 10.30 1.60 13.00
CA LEU A 176 10.83 1.92 14.33
C LEU A 176 9.78 1.71 15.43
N LEU A 177 8.53 2.14 15.21
CA LEU A 177 7.43 1.93 16.16
C LEU A 177 7.18 0.45 16.45
N MET A 178 7.44 -0.45 15.49
CA MET A 178 7.34 -1.89 15.68
C MET A 178 8.50 -2.48 16.47
N ALA A 179 9.69 -1.86 16.45
CA ALA A 179 10.87 -2.40 17.10
C ALA A 179 11.11 -1.81 18.50
N LEU A 180 11.00 -0.49 18.66
CA LEU A 180 11.42 0.22 19.86
C LEU A 180 10.74 -0.23 21.16
N PRO A 181 9.44 -0.65 21.17
CA PRO A 181 8.79 -1.13 22.41
C PRO A 181 9.46 -2.35 23.06
N PHE A 182 10.22 -3.12 22.29
CA PHE A 182 10.86 -4.37 22.75
C PHE A 182 12.31 -4.18 23.19
N LEU A 183 12.83 -2.95 23.19
CA LEU A 183 14.17 -2.64 23.69
C LEU A 183 14.19 -2.59 25.22
N ASP A 184 15.40 -2.61 25.80
CA ASP A 184 15.59 -2.73 27.25
C ASP A 184 15.27 -1.43 28.02
N GLU A 185 15.21 -0.28 27.34
CA GLU A 185 14.92 1.04 27.92
C GLU A 185 13.98 1.84 27.00
N ASP A 186 13.50 2.97 27.51
CA ASP A 186 12.59 3.86 26.81
C ASP A 186 13.25 4.53 25.59
N SER A 187 12.42 4.85 24.63
CA SER A 187 12.84 5.55 23.40
C SER A 187 11.90 6.69 23.05
N ARG A 188 12.39 7.64 22.26
CA ARG A 188 11.59 8.70 21.65
C ARG A 188 11.82 8.77 20.16
N ILE A 189 10.77 9.06 19.42
CA ILE A 189 10.90 9.46 18.02
C ILE A 189 10.44 10.90 17.90
N ARG A 190 11.27 11.75 17.29
CA ARG A 190 10.92 13.12 16.89
C ARG A 190 10.91 13.19 15.37
N ILE A 191 9.78 13.64 14.82
CA ILE A 191 9.65 13.84 13.38
C ILE A 191 10.21 15.21 13.03
N THR A 192 11.12 15.24 12.09
CA THR A 192 11.66 16.48 11.53
C THR A 192 10.98 16.77 10.19
N GLY A 193 10.49 18.01 10.05
CA GLY A 193 9.71 18.42 8.89
C GLY A 193 8.26 17.91 8.91
N PRO A 194 7.53 18.04 7.80
CA PRO A 194 6.14 17.62 7.70
C PRO A 194 6.00 16.09 7.74
N LEU A 195 4.99 15.59 8.47
CA LEU A 195 4.66 14.17 8.46
C LEU A 195 3.64 13.87 7.34
N GLU A 196 4.13 13.26 6.30
CA GLU A 196 3.30 12.76 5.21
C GLU A 196 2.80 11.32 5.47
N SER A 197 1.63 10.97 4.93
CA SER A 197 0.97 9.68 5.19
C SER A 197 0.80 9.35 6.68
N ARG A 198 0.44 10.34 7.49
CA ARG A 198 0.15 10.19 8.93
C ARG A 198 -0.84 9.05 9.22
N PRO A 199 -1.90 8.83 8.43
CA PRO A 199 -2.83 7.72 8.67
C PRO A 199 -2.14 6.34 8.75
N TYR A 200 -1.10 6.10 7.95
CA TYR A 200 -0.36 4.82 8.01
C TYR A 200 0.45 4.66 9.31
N VAL A 201 0.91 5.76 9.92
CA VAL A 201 1.54 5.73 11.25
C VAL A 201 0.48 5.40 12.31
N LYS A 202 -0.70 6.03 12.24
CA LYS A 202 -1.84 5.73 13.13
C LYS A 202 -2.31 4.28 13.00
N MET A 203 -2.36 3.71 11.80
CA MET A 203 -2.62 2.29 11.58
C MET A 203 -1.60 1.40 12.31
N THR A 204 -0.32 1.77 12.32
CA THR A 204 0.72 1.01 13.02
C THR A 204 0.50 1.05 14.53
N ILE A 205 0.19 2.21 15.08
CA ILE A 205 -0.09 2.38 16.52
C ILE A 205 -1.34 1.56 16.93
N ASP A 206 -2.41 1.64 16.14
CA ASP A 206 -3.63 0.86 16.41
C ASP A 206 -3.36 -0.65 16.33
N THR A 207 -2.59 -1.10 15.34
CA THR A 207 -2.21 -2.52 15.24
C THR A 207 -1.41 -2.96 16.45
N LEU A 208 -0.38 -2.20 16.85
CA LEU A 208 0.42 -2.49 18.04
C LEU A 208 -0.46 -2.55 19.31
N LYS A 209 -1.42 -1.63 19.44
CA LYS A 209 -2.38 -1.61 20.55
C LYS A 209 -3.21 -2.89 20.62
N ARG A 210 -3.63 -3.46 19.49
CA ARG A 210 -4.37 -4.74 19.44
C ARG A 210 -3.55 -5.91 19.95
N PHE A 211 -2.22 -5.82 19.88
CA PHE A 211 -1.28 -6.79 20.45
C PHE A 211 -0.80 -6.41 21.86
N GLY A 212 -1.44 -5.43 22.52
CA GLY A 212 -1.14 -5.01 23.89
C GLY A 212 0.01 -4.01 24.02
N ILE A 213 0.56 -3.49 22.93
CA ILE A 213 1.65 -2.52 22.94
C ILE A 213 1.09 -1.08 22.94
N THR A 214 1.59 -0.25 23.84
CA THR A 214 1.15 1.14 23.98
C THR A 214 2.24 2.09 23.47
N ILE A 215 1.85 3.05 22.65
CA ILE A 215 2.68 4.15 22.14
C ILE A 215 2.01 5.47 22.51
N GLU A 216 2.69 6.30 23.31
CA GLU A 216 2.25 7.67 23.54
C GLU A 216 2.71 8.56 22.39
N HIS A 217 1.84 9.47 21.93
CA HIS A 217 2.17 10.37 20.83
C HIS A 217 1.44 11.71 20.94
N SER A 218 2.03 12.76 20.37
CA SER A 218 1.35 14.04 20.17
C SER A 218 0.19 13.89 19.16
N GLU A 219 -0.79 14.76 19.21
CA GLU A 219 -1.97 14.74 18.34
C GLU A 219 -1.62 14.78 16.84
N ASP A 220 -0.61 15.57 16.50
CA ASP A 220 -0.07 15.72 15.14
C ASP A 220 0.90 14.59 14.74
N CYS A 221 1.21 13.65 15.65
CA CYS A 221 2.20 12.60 15.48
C CYS A 221 3.62 13.12 15.16
N SER A 222 3.97 14.31 15.64
CA SER A 222 5.33 14.84 15.51
C SER A 222 6.31 14.27 16.54
N MET A 223 5.79 13.71 17.64
CA MET A 223 6.57 13.12 18.72
C MET A 223 5.91 11.85 19.25
N PHE A 224 6.74 10.82 19.48
CA PHE A 224 6.34 9.56 20.11
C PHE A 224 7.22 9.28 21.33
N ARG A 225 6.59 8.82 22.40
CA ARG A 225 7.26 8.28 23.60
C ARG A 225 6.94 6.79 23.69
N ILE A 226 7.95 5.98 23.79
CA ILE A 226 7.85 4.52 23.68
C ILE A 226 8.53 3.92 24.90
N SER A 227 7.73 3.39 25.82
CA SER A 227 8.27 2.62 26.94
C SER A 227 8.89 1.33 26.43
N GLY A 228 10.10 1.03 26.90
CA GLY A 228 10.80 -0.22 26.59
C GLY A 228 10.20 -1.43 27.33
N ARG A 229 10.75 -2.63 27.09
CA ARG A 229 10.41 -3.90 27.74
C ARG A 229 8.94 -4.30 27.64
N GLN A 230 8.21 -3.77 26.66
CA GLN A 230 6.83 -4.19 26.43
C GLN A 230 6.79 -5.61 25.86
N LYS A 231 5.67 -6.30 26.09
CA LYS A 231 5.45 -7.66 25.58
C LYS A 231 4.16 -7.67 24.77
N ALA A 232 4.26 -8.13 23.55
CA ALA A 232 3.10 -8.33 22.70
C ALA A 232 2.45 -9.68 23.00
N ALA A 233 1.12 -9.69 23.06
CA ALA A 233 0.32 -10.88 23.27
C ALA A 233 -0.25 -11.38 21.94
N ALA A 234 -0.25 -12.69 21.74
CA ALA A 234 -0.90 -13.32 20.60
C ALA A 234 -2.40 -13.03 20.59
N CYS A 235 -2.98 -12.84 19.41
CA CYS A 235 -4.40 -12.57 19.25
C CYS A 235 -4.95 -13.16 17.95
N SER A 236 -6.28 -13.21 17.83
CA SER A 236 -6.98 -13.61 16.62
C SER A 236 -7.69 -12.39 16.03
N LEU A 237 -7.35 -12.04 14.79
CA LEU A 237 -7.85 -10.84 14.10
C LEU A 237 -8.13 -11.15 12.63
N ALA A 238 -9.10 -10.45 12.05
CA ALA A 238 -9.31 -10.45 10.61
C ALA A 238 -8.82 -9.14 10.00
N VAL A 239 -8.25 -9.22 8.80
CA VAL A 239 -7.84 -8.04 8.03
C VAL A 239 -9.09 -7.37 7.45
N GLU A 240 -9.26 -6.08 7.65
CA GLU A 240 -10.33 -5.29 7.03
C GLU A 240 -10.11 -5.06 5.54
N GLY A 241 -11.17 -4.69 4.81
CA GLY A 241 -11.10 -4.37 3.38
C GLY A 241 -10.15 -3.22 3.05
N ASP A 242 -9.53 -3.29 1.87
CA ASP A 242 -8.49 -2.35 1.42
C ASP A 242 -9.10 -1.11 0.76
N TRP A 243 -9.03 0.03 1.45
CA TRP A 243 -9.49 1.32 0.91
C TRP A 243 -8.65 1.83 -0.26
N SER A 244 -7.35 1.49 -0.29
CA SER A 244 -6.48 1.87 -1.41
C SER A 244 -6.89 1.17 -2.71
N GLN A 245 -7.34 -0.09 -2.59
CA GLN A 245 -7.81 -0.87 -3.75
C GLN A 245 -9.27 -0.53 -4.08
N ALA A 246 -10.11 -0.33 -3.08
CA ALA A 246 -11.49 0.11 -3.27
C ALA A 246 -11.58 1.45 -4.02
N ALA A 247 -10.56 2.30 -3.92
CA ALA A 247 -10.52 3.59 -4.59
C ALA A 247 -10.72 3.48 -6.12
N PHE A 248 -10.17 2.43 -6.76
CA PHE A 248 -10.36 2.19 -8.20
C PHE A 248 -11.83 1.92 -8.52
N PHE A 249 -12.51 1.15 -7.69
CA PHE A 249 -13.93 0.84 -7.86
C PHE A 249 -14.83 1.99 -7.43
N CYS A 250 -14.42 2.81 -6.45
CA CYS A 250 -15.10 4.06 -6.13
C CYS A 250 -15.07 5.03 -7.31
N VAL A 251 -13.90 5.17 -7.95
CA VAL A 251 -13.75 5.97 -9.17
C VAL A 251 -14.59 5.37 -10.30
N LEU A 252 -14.53 4.05 -10.51
CA LEU A 252 -15.34 3.37 -11.53
C LEU A 252 -16.83 3.65 -11.32
N GLY A 253 -17.32 3.56 -10.07
CA GLY A 253 -18.69 3.90 -9.68
C GLY A 253 -19.05 5.35 -9.97
N ALA A 254 -18.10 6.27 -9.87
CA ALA A 254 -18.30 7.69 -10.14
C ALA A 254 -18.38 8.01 -11.65
N ILE A 255 -17.61 7.30 -12.49
CA ILE A 255 -17.47 7.65 -13.91
C ILE A 255 -18.23 6.75 -14.89
N SER A 256 -18.61 5.52 -14.50
CA SER A 256 -19.18 4.53 -15.43
C SER A 256 -20.60 4.11 -15.05
N GLY A 257 -20.78 3.24 -14.06
CA GLY A 257 -22.08 2.77 -13.61
C GLY A 257 -22.08 2.50 -12.12
N GLU A 258 -23.22 2.14 -11.55
CA GLU A 258 -23.35 1.88 -10.13
C GLU A 258 -22.47 0.69 -9.69
N VAL A 259 -21.63 0.91 -8.68
CA VAL A 259 -20.76 -0.10 -8.07
C VAL A 259 -21.07 -0.22 -6.58
N SER A 260 -21.32 -1.46 -6.14
CA SER A 260 -21.52 -1.80 -4.73
C SER A 260 -20.29 -2.54 -4.22
N ILE A 261 -19.73 -2.09 -3.09
CA ILE A 261 -18.51 -2.63 -2.50
C ILE A 261 -18.79 -3.14 -1.10
N ASP A 262 -18.61 -4.45 -0.89
CA ASP A 262 -18.69 -5.10 0.41
C ASP A 262 -17.31 -5.25 1.06
N GLY A 263 -17.28 -5.51 2.36
CA GLY A 263 -16.07 -5.82 3.12
C GLY A 263 -15.29 -4.61 3.61
N LEU A 264 -15.72 -3.40 3.27
CA LEU A 264 -15.10 -2.17 3.78
C LEU A 264 -15.54 -1.86 5.21
N ASN A 265 -14.61 -1.39 6.03
CA ASN A 265 -14.92 -0.81 7.33
C ASN A 265 -15.14 0.71 7.19
N ARG A 266 -16.35 1.17 7.54
CA ARG A 266 -16.70 2.60 7.48
C ARG A 266 -15.83 3.45 8.39
N ASP A 267 -15.41 2.92 9.54
CA ASP A 267 -14.62 3.62 10.56
C ASP A 267 -13.12 3.29 10.50
N SER A 268 -12.67 2.78 9.35
CA SER A 268 -11.27 2.42 9.11
C SER A 268 -10.32 3.61 9.31
N LEU A 269 -9.15 3.32 9.88
CA LEU A 269 -8.03 4.26 10.00
C LEU A 269 -7.20 4.37 8.71
N GLN A 270 -7.52 3.62 7.67
CA GLN A 270 -6.85 3.73 6.38
C GLN A 270 -7.06 5.12 5.79
N GLY A 271 -5.97 5.85 5.51
CA GLY A 271 -6.03 7.24 5.01
C GLY A 271 -6.74 7.34 3.67
N ASP A 272 -6.66 6.30 2.86
CA ASP A 272 -7.24 6.25 1.53
C ASP A 272 -8.78 6.18 1.54
N ARG A 273 -9.41 6.03 2.73
CA ARG A 273 -10.86 6.22 2.91
C ARG A 273 -11.34 7.61 2.45
N ILE A 274 -10.45 8.60 2.42
CA ILE A 274 -10.74 9.96 1.90
C ILE A 274 -11.21 9.94 0.45
N ILE A 275 -11.02 8.82 -0.27
CA ILE A 275 -11.56 8.66 -1.64
C ILE A 275 -13.05 8.96 -1.70
N LEU A 276 -13.82 8.65 -0.64
CA LEU A 276 -15.25 8.95 -0.59
C LEU A 276 -15.53 10.45 -0.67
N ASP A 277 -14.75 11.25 0.03
CA ASP A 277 -14.92 12.70 0.03
C ASP A 277 -14.46 13.28 -1.31
N ILE A 278 -13.41 12.69 -1.91
CA ILE A 278 -12.93 13.08 -3.23
C ILE A 278 -14.00 12.80 -4.30
N VAL A 279 -14.54 11.59 -4.39
CA VAL A 279 -15.55 11.27 -5.42
C VAL A 279 -16.86 12.02 -5.20
N ARG A 280 -17.26 12.31 -3.95
CA ARG A 280 -18.39 13.18 -3.64
C ARG A 280 -18.16 14.60 -4.13
N SER A 281 -16.98 15.16 -3.88
CA SER A 281 -16.60 16.49 -4.37
C SER A 281 -16.59 16.55 -5.90
N MET A 282 -16.25 15.43 -6.56
CA MET A 282 -16.38 15.29 -8.00
C MET A 282 -17.83 15.20 -8.48
N GLY A 283 -18.82 15.00 -7.58
CA GLY A 283 -20.23 14.93 -7.91
C GLY A 283 -20.84 13.53 -7.89
N ALA A 284 -20.09 12.49 -7.59
CA ALA A 284 -20.64 11.14 -7.44
C ALA A 284 -21.53 11.02 -6.20
N ARG A 285 -22.51 10.13 -6.26
CA ARG A 285 -23.36 9.79 -5.12
C ARG A 285 -22.80 8.60 -4.41
N THR A 286 -22.71 8.66 -3.08
CA THR A 286 -22.24 7.54 -2.24
C THR A 286 -23.20 7.31 -1.10
N VAL A 287 -23.61 6.06 -0.92
CA VAL A 287 -24.55 5.64 0.13
C VAL A 287 -23.99 4.42 0.84
N TRP A 288 -24.13 4.38 2.17
CA TRP A 288 -23.92 3.17 2.95
C TRP A 288 -25.23 2.49 3.24
N ASN A 289 -25.38 1.27 2.78
CA ASN A 289 -26.59 0.47 2.96
C ASN A 289 -26.21 -0.90 3.54
N ASN A 290 -26.60 -1.17 4.81
CA ASN A 290 -26.35 -2.43 5.50
C ASN A 290 -24.90 -2.94 5.41
N GLY A 291 -23.91 -2.04 5.56
CA GLY A 291 -22.49 -2.40 5.50
C GLY A 291 -21.89 -2.44 4.08
N THR A 292 -22.70 -2.27 3.04
CA THR A 292 -22.28 -2.13 1.65
C THR A 292 -22.11 -0.65 1.30
N LEU A 293 -21.03 -0.30 0.64
CA LEU A 293 -20.82 1.02 0.06
C LEU A 293 -21.30 1.02 -1.39
N GLU A 294 -22.28 1.87 -1.70
CA GLU A 294 -22.83 2.05 -3.04
C GLU A 294 -22.35 3.39 -3.62
N ILE A 295 -21.79 3.36 -4.82
CA ILE A 295 -21.32 4.53 -5.55
C ILE A 295 -22.00 4.56 -6.92
N SER A 296 -22.58 5.72 -7.27
CA SER A 296 -23.20 5.91 -8.58
C SER A 296 -22.79 7.25 -9.19
N PRO A 297 -22.80 7.34 -10.55
CA PRO A 297 -22.43 8.55 -11.25
C PRO A 297 -23.32 9.75 -10.89
N GLY A 298 -22.74 10.94 -10.95
CA GLY A 298 -23.42 12.23 -10.88
C GLY A 298 -22.84 13.19 -11.90
N THR A 299 -23.13 14.46 -11.76
CA THR A 299 -22.52 15.51 -12.62
C THR A 299 -21.10 15.75 -12.13
N LEU A 300 -20.11 15.39 -12.96
CA LEU A 300 -18.71 15.52 -12.61
C LEU A 300 -18.28 16.99 -12.57
N ASN A 301 -17.46 17.33 -11.58
CA ASN A 301 -16.86 18.64 -11.37
C ASN A 301 -15.36 18.52 -11.16
N SER A 302 -14.60 19.50 -11.62
CA SER A 302 -13.16 19.58 -11.37
C SER A 302 -12.85 19.75 -9.88
N ILE A 303 -11.66 19.27 -9.48
CA ILE A 303 -11.22 19.21 -8.09
C ILE A 303 -9.77 19.67 -7.91
N CYS A 304 -9.45 20.05 -6.67
CA CYS A 304 -8.07 20.21 -6.22
C CYS A 304 -7.80 19.23 -5.08
N VAL A 305 -6.85 18.31 -5.27
CA VAL A 305 -6.51 17.27 -4.29
C VAL A 305 -5.10 17.47 -3.76
N ASP A 306 -4.95 17.48 -2.44
CA ASP A 306 -3.65 17.38 -1.76
C ASP A 306 -3.31 15.91 -1.52
N ALA A 307 -2.30 15.38 -2.22
CA ALA A 307 -1.90 13.99 -2.14
C ALA A 307 -0.93 13.67 -1.00
N SER A 308 -0.56 14.64 -0.16
CA SER A 308 0.40 14.43 0.93
C SER A 308 -0.01 13.33 1.91
N GLN A 309 -1.32 13.18 2.16
CA GLN A 309 -1.86 12.18 3.08
C GLN A 309 -2.45 10.94 2.39
N CYS A 310 -2.67 10.97 1.06
CA CYS A 310 -3.29 9.91 0.29
C CYS A 310 -2.61 9.67 -1.08
N PRO A 311 -1.28 9.54 -1.13
CA PRO A 311 -0.54 9.48 -2.41
C PRO A 311 -0.95 8.28 -3.27
N ASP A 312 -1.39 7.21 -2.67
CA ASP A 312 -1.75 5.98 -3.36
C ASP A 312 -3.08 6.09 -4.13
N LEU A 313 -3.87 7.12 -3.88
CA LEU A 313 -5.10 7.42 -4.61
C LEU A 313 -4.87 8.12 -5.96
N VAL A 314 -3.71 8.75 -6.15
CA VAL A 314 -3.44 9.62 -7.32
C VAL A 314 -3.72 8.94 -8.66
N PRO A 315 -3.29 7.70 -8.95
CA PRO A 315 -3.58 7.08 -10.24
C PRO A 315 -5.07 6.92 -10.52
N ALA A 316 -5.86 6.51 -9.51
CA ALA A 316 -7.32 6.37 -9.67
C ALA A 316 -8.02 7.73 -9.80
N VAL A 317 -7.65 8.69 -8.95
CA VAL A 317 -8.22 10.05 -8.96
C VAL A 317 -7.92 10.78 -10.27
N ALA A 318 -6.73 10.60 -10.85
CA ALA A 318 -6.37 11.21 -12.11
C ALA A 318 -7.27 10.75 -13.28
N VAL A 319 -7.71 9.48 -13.26
CA VAL A 319 -8.67 8.96 -14.25
C VAL A 319 -10.00 9.70 -14.17
N ALA A 320 -10.55 9.87 -12.96
CA ALA A 320 -11.80 10.61 -12.77
C ALA A 320 -11.63 12.09 -13.12
N ALA A 321 -10.53 12.71 -12.68
CA ALA A 321 -10.20 14.12 -12.94
C ALA A 321 -10.12 14.41 -14.44
N ALA A 322 -9.58 13.48 -15.24
CA ALA A 322 -9.51 13.61 -16.70
C ALA A 322 -10.89 13.61 -17.40
N LEU A 323 -11.96 13.22 -16.70
CA LEU A 323 -13.33 13.25 -17.21
C LEU A 323 -14.17 14.38 -16.59
N CYS A 324 -13.60 15.17 -15.67
CA CYS A 324 -14.27 16.29 -15.04
C CYS A 324 -14.15 17.54 -15.92
N PRO A 325 -15.24 18.29 -16.20
CA PRO A 325 -15.15 19.53 -16.97
C PRO A 325 -14.22 20.54 -16.31
N GLY A 326 -13.42 21.26 -17.09
CA GLY A 326 -12.48 22.26 -16.60
C GLY A 326 -11.12 21.70 -16.19
N GLU A 327 -10.47 22.36 -15.25
CA GLU A 327 -9.14 22.03 -14.77
C GLU A 327 -9.21 21.42 -13.37
N SER A 328 -8.57 20.26 -13.20
CA SER A 328 -8.33 19.63 -11.90
C SER A 328 -6.83 19.65 -11.57
N VAL A 329 -6.49 19.78 -10.28
CA VAL A 329 -5.10 19.84 -9.82
C VAL A 329 -4.85 18.81 -8.73
N ILE A 330 -3.79 18.04 -8.89
CA ILE A 330 -3.24 17.15 -7.85
C ILE A 330 -1.90 17.72 -7.43
N LYS A 331 -1.73 18.03 -6.15
CA LYS A 331 -0.54 18.67 -5.59
C LYS A 331 0.07 17.88 -4.44
N ASN A 332 1.31 18.23 -4.05
CA ASN A 332 2.05 17.58 -2.95
C ASN A 332 2.24 16.07 -3.17
N ALA A 333 2.52 15.67 -4.41
CA ALA A 333 2.64 14.29 -4.84
C ALA A 333 4.08 13.88 -5.21
N GLN A 334 5.10 14.71 -4.93
CA GLN A 334 6.50 14.52 -5.37
C GLN A 334 7.06 13.14 -5.04
N ARG A 335 6.73 12.56 -3.88
CA ARG A 335 7.26 11.24 -3.49
C ARG A 335 6.68 10.07 -4.29
N LEU A 336 5.65 10.28 -5.11
CA LEU A 336 5.16 9.28 -6.06
C LEU A 336 6.21 8.89 -7.10
N ARG A 337 7.22 9.73 -7.32
CA ARG A 337 8.37 9.42 -8.18
C ARG A 337 9.27 8.31 -7.63
N LEU A 338 9.20 8.07 -6.31
CA LEU A 338 10.02 7.08 -5.58
C LEU A 338 9.26 5.80 -5.24
N LYS A 339 8.09 5.58 -5.87
CA LYS A 339 7.25 4.40 -5.68
C LYS A 339 7.68 3.24 -6.61
N GLU A 340 6.80 2.28 -6.84
CA GLU A 340 7.01 1.12 -7.74
C GLU A 340 7.35 1.55 -9.16
N SER A 341 6.81 2.68 -9.60
CA SER A 341 7.18 3.43 -10.80
C SER A 341 7.35 4.91 -10.44
N ASP A 342 7.82 5.76 -11.36
CA ASP A 342 7.52 7.20 -11.28
C ASP A 342 6.06 7.37 -11.67
N ARG A 343 5.17 7.35 -10.65
CA ARG A 343 3.72 7.36 -10.86
C ARG A 343 3.20 8.64 -11.48
N LEU A 344 3.87 9.78 -11.29
CA LEU A 344 3.46 11.04 -11.94
C LEU A 344 3.71 10.94 -13.44
N SER A 345 4.92 10.54 -13.84
CA SER A 345 5.26 10.37 -15.25
C SER A 345 4.43 9.26 -15.90
N ALA A 346 4.19 8.14 -15.20
CA ALA A 346 3.38 7.04 -15.71
C ALA A 346 1.93 7.45 -15.95
N VAL A 347 1.29 8.11 -15.00
CA VAL A 347 -0.10 8.61 -15.14
C VAL A 347 -0.18 9.63 -16.27
N CYS A 348 0.74 10.61 -16.32
CA CYS A 348 0.78 11.62 -17.37
C CYS A 348 0.95 10.98 -18.75
N SER A 349 1.96 10.12 -18.92
CA SER A 349 2.24 9.45 -20.19
C SER A 349 1.06 8.59 -20.65
N GLU A 350 0.57 7.72 -19.80
CA GLU A 350 -0.38 6.69 -20.22
C GLU A 350 -1.81 7.24 -20.42
N LEU A 351 -2.25 8.19 -19.58
CA LEU A 351 -3.55 8.84 -19.80
C LEU A 351 -3.53 9.71 -21.06
N ASN A 352 -2.41 10.38 -21.38
CA ASN A 352 -2.29 11.15 -22.62
C ASN A 352 -2.32 10.26 -23.87
N LYS A 353 -1.80 9.03 -23.83
CA LYS A 353 -1.98 8.04 -24.91
C LYS A 353 -3.46 7.68 -25.11
N LEU A 354 -4.26 7.69 -24.03
CA LEU A 354 -5.69 7.49 -24.08
C LEU A 354 -6.47 8.77 -24.46
N GLY A 355 -5.81 9.84 -24.91
CA GLY A 355 -6.44 11.07 -25.35
C GLY A 355 -6.81 12.05 -24.24
N ALA A 356 -6.37 11.82 -23.01
CA ALA A 356 -6.49 12.80 -21.93
C ALA A 356 -5.57 14.01 -22.16
N ARG A 357 -5.70 15.03 -21.33
CA ARG A 357 -4.86 16.23 -21.32
C ARG A 357 -4.29 16.42 -19.92
N VAL A 358 -3.17 15.72 -19.65
CA VAL A 358 -2.48 15.71 -18.36
C VAL A 358 -1.12 16.39 -18.53
N GLU A 359 -0.85 17.35 -17.68
CA GLU A 359 0.45 18.03 -17.57
C GLU A 359 1.11 17.63 -16.25
N GLU A 360 2.37 17.18 -16.37
CA GLU A 360 3.16 16.79 -15.22
C GLU A 360 3.96 17.97 -14.70
N ASN A 361 3.84 18.24 -13.40
CA ASN A 361 4.66 19.19 -12.67
C ASN A 361 5.66 18.46 -11.75
N ARG A 362 6.57 19.21 -11.12
CA ARG A 362 7.58 18.64 -10.21
C ARG A 362 6.93 17.82 -9.08
N ASP A 363 5.83 18.26 -8.53
CA ASP A 363 5.16 17.72 -7.35
C ASP A 363 3.68 17.38 -7.54
N GLY A 364 3.21 17.29 -8.80
CA GLY A 364 1.81 17.01 -9.07
C GLY A 364 1.43 16.92 -10.53
N LEU A 365 0.13 17.00 -10.77
CA LEU A 365 -0.49 16.94 -12.10
C LEU A 365 -1.51 18.07 -12.24
N VAL A 366 -1.56 18.67 -13.43
CA VAL A 366 -2.67 19.51 -13.91
C VAL A 366 -3.41 18.73 -14.99
N ILE A 367 -4.72 18.60 -14.85
CA ILE A 367 -5.53 17.71 -15.68
C ILE A 367 -6.72 18.49 -16.24
N HIS A 368 -6.80 18.58 -17.56
CA HIS A 368 -7.90 19.22 -18.27
C HIS A 368 -8.90 18.16 -18.73
N GLY A 369 -10.17 18.38 -18.43
CA GLY A 369 -11.22 17.41 -18.69
C GLY A 369 -11.43 17.15 -20.19
N VAL A 370 -11.70 15.88 -20.51
CA VAL A 370 -12.15 15.39 -21.82
C VAL A 370 -13.48 14.67 -21.66
N GLU A 371 -14.25 14.57 -22.72
CA GLU A 371 -15.56 13.91 -22.68
C GLU A 371 -15.44 12.38 -22.52
N HIS A 372 -14.45 11.80 -23.20
CA HIS A 372 -14.16 10.37 -23.20
C HIS A 372 -12.67 10.13 -23.51
N PHE A 373 -12.19 8.96 -23.16
CA PHE A 373 -10.90 8.46 -23.59
C PHE A 373 -10.99 7.84 -24.99
N THR A 374 -9.84 7.67 -25.64
CA THR A 374 -9.68 6.90 -26.88
C THR A 374 -9.10 5.52 -26.58
N GLY A 375 -9.23 4.57 -27.50
CA GLY A 375 -8.50 3.31 -27.41
C GLY A 375 -7.02 3.49 -27.78
N ALA A 376 -6.11 2.84 -27.04
CA ALA A 376 -4.68 2.83 -27.34
C ALA A 376 -3.96 1.66 -26.66
N GLY A 377 -2.73 1.39 -27.12
CA GLY A 377 -1.75 0.57 -26.39
C GLY A 377 -1.05 1.38 -25.31
N VAL A 378 -1.04 0.87 -24.07
CA VAL A 378 -0.51 1.54 -22.88
C VAL A 378 0.37 0.58 -22.07
N ASP A 379 1.25 1.13 -21.25
CA ASP A 379 2.18 0.37 -20.41
C ASP A 379 1.77 0.40 -18.94
N GLY A 380 1.73 -0.76 -18.30
CA GLY A 380 1.49 -0.89 -16.85
C GLY A 380 2.66 -0.46 -15.97
N TRP A 381 3.82 -0.10 -16.53
CA TRP A 381 5.01 0.37 -15.82
C TRP A 381 5.47 -0.56 -14.68
N ASN A 382 5.16 -1.84 -14.77
CA ASN A 382 5.38 -2.82 -13.69
C ASN A 382 4.80 -2.34 -12.34
N ASP A 383 3.72 -1.53 -12.39
CA ASP A 383 3.05 -0.95 -11.21
C ASP A 383 1.55 -1.28 -11.25
N HIS A 384 1.12 -2.03 -10.23
CA HIS A 384 -0.27 -2.47 -10.11
C HIS A 384 -1.29 -1.33 -10.12
N ARG A 385 -0.94 -0.14 -9.59
CA ARG A 385 -1.85 1.01 -9.55
C ARG A 385 -2.01 1.68 -10.91
N ILE A 386 -0.96 1.67 -11.72
CA ILE A 386 -1.04 2.16 -13.10
C ILE A 386 -1.91 1.22 -13.92
N VAL A 387 -1.68 -0.10 -13.82
CA VAL A 387 -2.51 -1.10 -14.51
C VAL A 387 -3.99 -0.95 -14.14
N MET A 388 -4.32 -0.86 -12.85
CA MET A 388 -5.71 -0.71 -12.40
C MET A 388 -6.34 0.62 -12.84
N ALA A 389 -5.58 1.72 -12.84
CA ALA A 389 -6.04 3.01 -13.34
C ALA A 389 -6.39 2.95 -14.83
N LEU A 390 -5.53 2.33 -15.64
CA LEU A 390 -5.77 2.16 -17.07
C LEU A 390 -6.97 1.23 -17.34
N ALA A 391 -7.13 0.18 -16.51
CA ALA A 391 -8.27 -0.71 -16.60
C ALA A 391 -9.61 0.02 -16.35
N ILE A 392 -9.70 0.84 -15.30
CA ILE A 392 -10.95 1.59 -15.05
C ILE A 392 -11.18 2.70 -16.08
N ALA A 393 -10.12 3.29 -16.64
CA ALA A 393 -10.23 4.27 -17.73
C ALA A 393 -10.90 3.69 -18.99
N SER A 394 -10.67 2.39 -19.28
CA SER A 394 -11.29 1.70 -20.42
C SER A 394 -12.81 1.74 -20.42
N SER A 395 -13.45 1.87 -19.24
CA SER A 395 -14.91 1.98 -19.11
C SER A 395 -15.50 3.24 -19.77
N ARG A 396 -14.66 4.23 -20.03
CA ARG A 396 -15.02 5.52 -20.66
C ARG A 396 -14.24 5.77 -21.94
N SER A 397 -13.66 4.72 -22.55
CA SER A 397 -12.98 4.82 -23.85
C SER A 397 -13.93 4.53 -25.00
N THR A 398 -13.62 5.07 -26.19
CA THR A 398 -14.36 4.83 -27.45
C THR A 398 -13.79 3.65 -28.24
N GLY A 399 -12.59 3.17 -27.89
CA GLY A 399 -11.93 2.03 -28.51
C GLY A 399 -11.26 1.13 -27.46
N PRO A 400 -10.75 -0.04 -27.87
CA PRO A 400 -10.09 -0.96 -26.97
C PRO A 400 -8.84 -0.37 -26.32
N VAL A 401 -8.57 -0.72 -25.05
CA VAL A 401 -7.35 -0.40 -24.33
C VAL A 401 -6.50 -1.66 -24.20
N GLU A 402 -5.25 -1.62 -24.68
CA GLU A 402 -4.33 -2.74 -24.62
C GLU A 402 -3.22 -2.44 -23.59
N ILE A 403 -3.18 -3.21 -22.50
CA ILE A 403 -2.25 -2.96 -21.38
C ILE A 403 -1.13 -4.01 -21.41
N SER A 404 0.12 -3.57 -21.62
CA SER A 404 1.30 -4.40 -21.40
C SER A 404 1.69 -4.41 -19.92
N GLY A 405 2.30 -5.51 -19.41
CA GLY A 405 2.67 -5.64 -17.99
C GLY A 405 1.47 -5.71 -17.04
N PHE A 406 0.33 -6.16 -17.53
CA PHE A 406 -0.93 -6.26 -16.78
C PHE A 406 -0.85 -7.21 -15.57
N GLU A 407 0.12 -8.10 -15.55
CA GLU A 407 0.38 -9.06 -14.46
C GLU A 407 0.84 -8.38 -13.17
N ALA A 408 1.29 -7.12 -13.25
CA ALA A 408 1.74 -6.35 -12.10
C ALA A 408 0.68 -6.20 -10.99
N VAL A 409 -0.60 -6.43 -11.27
CA VAL A 409 -1.67 -6.46 -10.25
C VAL A 409 -1.42 -7.53 -9.18
N SER A 410 -0.72 -8.63 -9.50
CA SER A 410 -0.40 -9.70 -8.56
C SER A 410 0.42 -9.23 -7.33
N LYS A 411 1.14 -8.12 -7.45
CA LYS A 411 1.91 -7.53 -6.35
C LYS A 411 1.03 -7.10 -5.18
N SER A 412 -0.22 -6.73 -5.45
CA SER A 412 -1.12 -6.22 -4.40
C SER A 412 -2.58 -6.64 -4.53
N TYR A 413 -3.05 -6.96 -5.74
CA TYR A 413 -4.44 -7.36 -5.99
C TYR A 413 -4.50 -8.51 -7.01
N PRO A 414 -4.12 -9.74 -6.63
CA PRO A 414 -4.11 -10.87 -7.56
C PRO A 414 -5.46 -11.16 -8.23
N GLU A 415 -6.57 -10.87 -7.53
CA GLU A 415 -7.95 -11.12 -8.00
C GLU A 415 -8.57 -9.95 -8.77
N PHE A 416 -7.81 -8.88 -9.03
CA PHE A 416 -8.34 -7.66 -9.67
C PHE A 416 -9.09 -7.95 -10.97
N TRP A 417 -8.54 -8.79 -11.84
CA TRP A 417 -9.18 -9.11 -13.12
C TRP A 417 -10.46 -9.93 -12.97
N GLN A 418 -10.60 -10.71 -11.89
CA GLN A 418 -11.83 -11.44 -11.59
C GLN A 418 -12.92 -10.44 -11.17
N ASP A 419 -12.61 -9.51 -10.24
CA ASP A 419 -13.53 -8.48 -9.79
C ASP A 419 -13.91 -7.53 -10.92
N PHE A 420 -12.96 -7.19 -11.79
CA PHE A 420 -13.22 -6.38 -12.97
C PHE A 420 -14.21 -7.07 -13.93
N ARG A 421 -14.08 -8.39 -14.13
CA ARG A 421 -15.05 -9.18 -14.92
C ARG A 421 -16.42 -9.26 -14.25
N LEU A 422 -16.50 -9.38 -12.91
CA LEU A 422 -17.77 -9.38 -12.18
C LEU A 422 -18.54 -8.08 -12.38
N LEU A 423 -17.86 -6.97 -12.59
CA LEU A 423 -18.47 -5.69 -12.92
C LEU A 423 -18.83 -5.53 -14.41
N GLY A 424 -18.63 -6.56 -15.22
CA GLY A 424 -18.94 -6.58 -16.64
C GLY A 424 -17.76 -6.27 -17.56
N GLY A 425 -16.54 -6.21 -17.02
CA GLY A 425 -15.32 -6.00 -17.80
C GLY A 425 -15.02 -7.13 -18.77
N ARG A 426 -14.87 -6.80 -20.05
CA ARG A 426 -14.56 -7.75 -21.13
C ARG A 426 -13.07 -7.65 -21.43
N ILE A 427 -12.31 -8.67 -21.02
CA ILE A 427 -10.86 -8.73 -21.17
C ILE A 427 -10.41 -9.97 -21.91
N TYR A 428 -9.40 -9.82 -22.75
CA TYR A 428 -8.82 -10.86 -23.61
C TYR A 428 -7.30 -10.79 -23.54
N GLU A 429 -6.66 -11.88 -23.17
CA GLU A 429 -5.20 -11.98 -23.21
C GLU A 429 -4.74 -12.15 -24.66
N GLN A 430 -3.77 -11.35 -25.07
CA GLN A 430 -3.15 -11.44 -26.38
C GLN A 430 -1.71 -11.92 -26.22
N HIS A 431 -1.43 -13.08 -26.79
CA HIS A 431 -0.06 -13.56 -26.95
C HIS A 431 0.41 -13.11 -28.34
N MET A 432 1.47 -12.29 -28.39
CA MET A 432 2.15 -12.05 -29.64
C MET A 432 2.80 -13.37 -30.07
N GLY A 433 2.35 -13.93 -31.19
CA GLY A 433 2.91 -15.10 -31.85
C GLY A 433 4.34 -14.86 -32.30
#